data_9ae072aa5646f6c3615c93f7c57bb8a9
#
_entry.id   9ae072aa5646f6c3615c93f7c57bb8a9
#
_cell.length_a   1.000
_cell.length_b   1.000
_cell.length_c   1.000
_cell.angle_alpha   90.00
_cell.angle_beta   90.00
_cell.angle_gamma   90.00
#
_symmetry.space_group_name_H-M   'P 1'
#
loop_
_entity.id
_entity.type
_entity.pdbx_description
1 polymer ?
#
loop_
_entity_poly.entity_id
_entity_poly.type
_entity_poly.pdbx_seq_one_letter_code
_entity_poly.pdbx_strand_id
1 'polypeptide(L)'
;MKYPLISEYIDSILCSDENFDSLNYLRPVLDQSGNPVMSSGNFAVVFKMRSEKDGRYYALKCFLKDQAGRGDAYRMISDELEYVSSPYLAHVAYYESELFVDANGSDDTEFPVLLMDWVDGMPLDAYVREHRDDKFALHELAYRFSKLSMWLLTQPFAHGDLKPDNILVTPSGSLVLVDYDGMYVPKMQGSLSRELGSIDYRHPNRTSEEFNEHIDDFSLSVLALSLKAISLDPSLLDRSISGDGLLLSVSDFRNPSESELLKSLSSFFYDSEFERLYSLFLIAHSCGSLSNVSFRLMVMEKPVNPEICEIEENLSTKVTEDDIVNGVIDEYGVVYSKDGKRLLKRNYKIEEYNVREGTKVICDLAFSMCISLSSIVIPSGVTSIGDRAFAVCFSLSSITLPSGVTSIGDRAFGRCKSLSSIVLPSGVTSIGDRAFIGCESLSSIVLPKSLKHIGINPFVGCKCHIKSISPYFKVKDNVLYNSDMSKLISYLSEETNFIVPSGVTSIGVRAFSDCKSLSSIVLPSGVTSIGDSAFFFV
;
A
#
# COMPACT_ATOMS: atom_id res chain seq x y z
N MET A 1 6.12 32.75 27.94
CA MET A 1 5.25 33.47 26.96
C MET A 1 3.80 33.38 27.41
N LYS A 2 3.07 34.51 27.41
CA LYS A 2 1.61 34.47 27.67
C LYS A 2 0.90 34.50 26.31
N TYR A 3 0.21 33.43 26.01
CA TYR A 3 -0.44 33.27 24.69
C TYR A 3 -1.74 34.07 24.60
N PRO A 4 -2.14 34.52 23.39
CA PRO A 4 -3.38 35.22 23.10
C PRO A 4 -4.65 34.42 23.47
N LEU A 5 -5.73 35.16 23.66
CA LEU A 5 -7.07 34.58 23.75
C LEU A 5 -7.59 34.17 22.36
N ILE A 6 -8.56 33.27 22.31
CA ILE A 6 -9.19 32.84 21.05
C ILE A 6 -9.75 34.02 20.27
N SER A 7 -10.36 35.00 20.94
CA SER A 7 -10.89 36.22 20.29
C SER A 7 -9.80 37.07 19.64
N GLU A 8 -8.63 37.19 20.30
CA GLU A 8 -7.48 37.94 19.78
C GLU A 8 -6.86 37.24 18.54
N TYR A 9 -6.82 35.90 18.57
CA TYR A 9 -6.46 35.12 17.37
C TYR A 9 -7.46 35.31 16.23
N ILE A 10 -8.77 35.32 16.50
CA ILE A 10 -9.81 35.55 15.49
C ILE A 10 -9.60 36.89 14.79
N ASP A 11 -9.38 37.96 15.57
CA ASP A 11 -9.15 39.31 15.03
C ASP A 11 -7.90 39.35 14.12
N SER A 12 -6.81 38.71 14.53
CA SER A 12 -5.60 38.61 13.74
C SER A 12 -5.77 37.77 12.47
N ILE A 13 -6.45 36.63 12.54
CA ILE A 13 -6.68 35.73 11.41
C ILE A 13 -7.59 36.35 10.36
N LEU A 14 -8.55 37.19 10.75
CA LEU A 14 -9.42 37.91 9.82
C LEU A 14 -8.63 38.94 8.96
N CYS A 15 -7.51 39.45 9.48
CA CYS A 15 -6.57 40.31 8.76
C CYS A 15 -5.27 39.57 8.39
N SER A 16 -5.40 38.36 7.92
CA SER A 16 -4.27 37.43 7.70
C SER A 16 -3.24 37.91 6.67
N ASP A 17 -3.61 38.76 5.72
CA ASP A 17 -2.71 39.37 4.75
C ASP A 17 -1.71 40.37 5.36
N GLU A 18 -2.06 40.98 6.49
CA GLU A 18 -1.22 41.93 7.21
C GLU A 18 -0.50 41.30 8.41
N ASN A 19 -1.11 40.27 9.02
CA ASN A 19 -0.68 39.73 10.29
C ASN A 19 0.16 38.43 10.18
N PHE A 20 0.35 37.86 8.99
CA PHE A 20 1.31 36.78 8.76
C PHE A 20 2.60 37.29 8.13
N ASP A 21 3.72 36.75 8.56
CA ASP A 21 5.02 37.01 7.95
C ASP A 21 5.18 36.28 6.61
N SER A 22 5.30 34.98 6.64
CA SER A 22 5.52 34.13 5.45
C SER A 22 4.24 33.49 4.89
N LEU A 23 3.21 33.31 5.73
CA LEU A 23 1.93 32.69 5.39
C LEU A 23 0.82 33.68 4.97
N ASN A 24 1.19 34.88 4.58
CA ASN A 24 0.29 35.97 4.19
C ASN A 24 -0.62 35.67 2.99
N TYR A 25 -0.44 34.55 2.33
CA TYR A 25 -1.28 34.01 1.25
C TYR A 25 -2.42 33.11 1.75
N LEU A 26 -2.51 32.83 3.05
CA LEU A 26 -3.60 32.08 3.66
C LEU A 26 -4.75 33.00 4.01
N ARG A 27 -5.99 32.55 3.75
CA ARG A 27 -7.22 33.25 4.14
C ARG A 27 -8.08 32.32 4.99
N PRO A 28 -8.70 32.81 6.07
CA PRO A 28 -9.62 32.00 6.85
C PRO A 28 -10.82 31.57 6.01
N VAL A 29 -11.26 30.33 6.19
CA VAL A 29 -12.55 29.88 5.68
C VAL A 29 -13.61 30.39 6.64
N LEU A 30 -14.61 31.12 6.13
CA LEU A 30 -15.67 31.69 6.97
C LEU A 30 -16.94 30.82 6.91
N ASP A 31 -17.63 30.75 8.03
CA ASP A 31 -18.97 30.16 8.11
C ASP A 31 -20.04 31.12 7.53
N GLN A 32 -21.31 30.68 7.56
CA GLN A 32 -22.42 31.49 7.07
C GLN A 32 -22.65 32.78 7.85
N SER A 33 -22.11 32.90 9.07
CA SER A 33 -22.21 34.07 9.95
C SER A 33 -21.00 35.01 9.80
N GLY A 34 -20.02 34.64 8.96
CA GLY A 34 -18.78 35.42 8.73
C GLY A 34 -17.69 35.16 9.76
N ASN A 35 -17.80 34.15 10.62
CA ASN A 35 -16.77 33.78 11.56
C ASN A 35 -15.81 32.74 10.95
N PRO A 36 -14.50 32.75 11.33
CA PRO A 36 -13.59 31.72 10.92
C PRO A 36 -14.05 30.33 11.36
N VAL A 37 -14.04 29.37 10.43
CA VAL A 37 -14.27 27.95 10.73
C VAL A 37 -13.11 27.46 11.58
N MET A 38 -13.41 27.07 12.82
CA MET A 38 -12.39 26.66 13.79
C MET A 38 -12.87 25.55 14.71
N SER A 39 -11.90 24.87 15.32
CA SER A 39 -12.09 23.95 16.45
C SER A 39 -11.17 24.38 17.59
N SER A 40 -11.63 24.32 18.84
CA SER A 40 -10.82 24.72 19.99
C SER A 40 -10.76 23.62 21.04
N GLY A 41 -9.56 23.36 21.55
CA GLY A 41 -9.28 22.49 22.67
C GLY A 41 -8.72 23.28 23.86
N ASN A 42 -8.25 22.56 24.88
CA ASN A 42 -7.70 23.16 26.09
C ASN A 42 -6.35 23.87 25.87
N PHE A 43 -5.60 23.53 24.84
CA PHE A 43 -4.21 23.98 24.61
C PHE A 43 -4.02 24.73 23.32
N ALA A 44 -4.93 24.60 22.36
CA ALA A 44 -4.82 25.23 21.06
C ALA A 44 -6.19 25.47 20.42
N VAL A 45 -6.24 26.39 19.46
CA VAL A 45 -7.33 26.58 18.51
C VAL A 45 -6.80 26.28 17.10
N VAL A 46 -7.59 25.61 16.30
CA VAL A 46 -7.25 25.22 14.92
C VAL A 46 -8.22 25.91 13.98
N PHE A 47 -7.70 26.73 13.08
CA PHE A 47 -8.46 27.44 12.05
C PHE A 47 -8.35 26.71 10.71
N LYS A 48 -9.46 26.63 9.97
CA LYS A 48 -9.45 26.18 8.58
C LYS A 48 -9.04 27.35 7.69
N MET A 49 -7.92 27.20 6.98
CA MET A 49 -7.38 28.22 6.09
C MET A 49 -7.43 27.75 4.64
N ARG A 50 -7.54 28.69 3.70
CA ARG A 50 -7.44 28.43 2.26
C ARG A 50 -6.25 29.21 1.69
N SER A 51 -5.43 28.53 0.94
CA SER A 51 -4.29 29.16 0.25
C SER A 51 -4.73 29.81 -1.05
N GLU A 52 -4.35 31.07 -1.25
CA GLU A 52 -4.54 31.78 -2.52
C GLU A 52 -3.55 31.35 -3.61
N LYS A 53 -2.42 30.71 -3.23
CA LYS A 53 -1.39 30.25 -4.17
C LYS A 53 -1.80 29.01 -4.95
N ASP A 54 -2.43 28.04 -4.29
CA ASP A 54 -2.76 26.73 -4.88
C ASP A 54 -4.21 26.30 -4.67
N GLY A 55 -5.01 27.09 -3.93
CA GLY A 55 -6.41 26.84 -3.62
C GLY A 55 -6.66 25.73 -2.58
N ARG A 56 -5.61 25.13 -2.03
CA ARG A 56 -5.70 24.06 -1.02
C ARG A 56 -6.15 24.58 0.33
N TYR A 57 -6.65 23.65 1.15
CA TYR A 57 -7.03 23.93 2.52
C TYR A 57 -5.97 23.44 3.49
N TYR A 58 -5.79 24.20 4.58
CA TYR A 58 -4.83 23.95 5.65
C TYR A 58 -5.49 24.08 7.01
N ALA A 59 -4.98 23.37 8.00
CA ALA A 59 -5.28 23.52 9.41
C ALA A 59 -4.16 24.36 10.04
N LEU A 60 -4.50 25.53 10.56
CA LEU A 60 -3.58 26.41 11.27
C LEU A 60 -3.84 26.28 12.77
N LYS A 61 -2.90 25.65 13.50
CA LYS A 61 -2.99 25.47 14.95
C LYS A 61 -2.27 26.60 15.66
N CYS A 62 -3.01 27.38 16.45
CA CYS A 62 -2.50 28.46 17.29
C CYS A 62 -2.59 28.04 18.75
N PHE A 63 -1.56 28.32 19.56
CA PHE A 63 -1.45 27.82 20.91
C PHE A 63 -2.09 28.78 21.92
N LEU A 64 -2.77 28.23 22.93
CA LEU A 64 -3.46 29.02 23.98
C LEU A 64 -2.71 29.03 25.29
N LYS A 65 -1.75 28.14 25.49
CA LYS A 65 -0.99 28.01 26.75
C LYS A 65 0.45 27.63 26.47
N ASP A 66 1.34 28.13 27.30
CA ASP A 66 2.74 27.71 27.28
C ASP A 66 2.89 26.29 27.82
N GLN A 67 3.72 25.51 27.13
CA GLN A 67 4.23 24.23 27.58
C GLN A 67 5.72 24.20 27.33
N ALA A 68 6.52 23.98 28.36
CA ALA A 68 7.96 23.96 28.27
C ALA A 68 8.45 22.97 27.18
N GLY A 69 9.29 23.45 26.26
CA GLY A 69 9.88 22.65 25.17
C GLY A 69 8.94 22.30 24.02
N ARG A 70 7.71 22.84 23.97
CA ARG A 70 6.76 22.56 22.87
C ARG A 70 7.29 23.01 21.52
N GLY A 71 7.82 24.24 21.43
CA GLY A 71 8.37 24.79 20.18
C GLY A 71 9.50 23.94 19.63
N ASP A 72 10.47 23.57 20.50
CA ASP A 72 11.58 22.70 20.11
C ASP A 72 11.09 21.33 19.61
N ALA A 73 10.06 20.80 20.27
CA ALA A 73 9.51 19.51 19.86
C ALA A 73 8.81 19.59 18.49
N TYR A 74 7.99 20.61 18.25
CA TYR A 74 7.34 20.74 16.94
C TYR A 74 8.34 21.04 15.83
N ARG A 75 9.45 21.74 16.14
CA ARG A 75 10.55 21.90 15.19
C ARG A 75 11.17 20.54 14.85
N MET A 76 11.47 19.69 15.85
CA MET A 76 12.02 18.35 15.62
C MET A 76 11.03 17.45 14.85
N ILE A 77 9.73 17.52 15.14
CA ILE A 77 8.69 16.78 14.44
C ILE A 77 8.58 17.26 12.98
N SER A 78 8.50 18.57 12.75
CA SER A 78 8.44 19.16 11.42
C SER A 78 9.65 18.77 10.56
N ASP A 79 10.86 18.87 11.13
CA ASP A 79 12.11 18.46 10.47
C ASP A 79 12.12 16.97 10.09
N GLU A 80 11.64 16.08 10.98
CA GLU A 80 11.60 14.62 10.72
C GLU A 80 10.58 14.30 9.65
N LEU A 81 9.38 14.88 9.72
CA LEU A 81 8.29 14.55 8.82
C LEU A 81 8.42 15.22 7.44
N GLU A 82 9.26 16.25 7.27
CA GLU A 82 9.50 16.91 5.98
C GLU A 82 9.91 15.92 4.88
N TYR A 83 10.67 14.88 5.25
CA TYR A 83 11.19 13.88 4.32
C TYR A 83 10.37 12.59 4.30
N VAL A 84 9.28 12.50 5.07
CA VAL A 84 8.42 11.31 5.13
C VAL A 84 7.25 11.49 4.17
N SER A 85 7.31 10.85 3.01
CA SER A 85 6.17 10.77 2.09
C SER A 85 5.29 9.58 2.44
N SER A 86 4.12 9.81 3.01
CA SER A 86 3.19 8.77 3.41
C SER A 86 1.74 9.22 3.26
N PRO A 87 0.82 8.36 2.77
CA PRO A 87 -0.60 8.67 2.73
C PRO A 87 -1.26 8.69 4.12
N TYR A 88 -0.53 8.23 5.16
CA TYR A 88 -1.03 8.14 6.53
C TYR A 88 -0.74 9.37 7.38
N LEU A 89 0.02 10.34 6.89
CA LEU A 89 0.36 11.55 7.63
C LEU A 89 -0.14 12.79 6.89
N ALA A 90 -0.71 13.74 7.63
CA ALA A 90 -0.86 15.11 7.18
C ALA A 90 0.50 15.81 7.25
N HIS A 91 0.88 16.53 6.19
CA HIS A 91 2.09 17.35 6.23
C HIS A 91 2.00 18.37 7.36
N VAL A 92 3.12 18.61 8.05
CA VAL A 92 3.20 19.55 9.18
C VAL A 92 4.43 20.45 9.04
N ALA A 93 4.24 21.74 9.28
CA ALA A 93 5.32 22.72 9.31
C ALA A 93 5.16 23.64 10.53
N TYR A 94 6.23 23.82 11.30
CA TYR A 94 6.24 24.69 12.48
C TYR A 94 6.92 26.01 12.13
N TYR A 95 6.25 27.11 12.49
CA TYR A 95 6.72 28.49 12.32
C TYR A 95 6.80 29.15 13.68
N GLU A 96 7.99 29.64 14.05
CA GLU A 96 8.30 30.12 15.41
C GLU A 96 7.75 31.51 15.73
N SER A 97 7.79 32.42 14.77
CA SER A 97 7.37 33.84 14.90
C SER A 97 6.62 34.22 13.63
N GLU A 98 5.41 33.77 13.47
CA GLU A 98 4.70 33.83 12.19
C GLU A 98 3.45 34.71 12.22
N LEU A 99 2.71 34.68 13.34
CA LEU A 99 1.44 35.37 13.46
C LEU A 99 1.54 36.54 14.42
N PHE A 100 1.36 37.73 13.91
CA PHE A 100 1.21 38.93 14.73
C PHE A 100 -0.18 38.96 15.38
N VAL A 101 -0.20 39.14 16.72
CA VAL A 101 -1.45 39.27 17.50
C VAL A 101 -1.27 40.40 18.51
N ASP A 102 -2.20 41.36 18.49
CA ASP A 102 -2.29 42.39 19.52
C ASP A 102 -2.96 41.79 20.77
N ALA A 103 -2.14 41.16 21.61
CA ALA A 103 -2.61 40.38 22.76
C ALA A 103 -2.63 41.20 24.04
N ASN A 104 -3.78 41.42 24.63
CA ASN A 104 -3.93 42.12 25.89
C ASN A 104 -3.24 41.32 27.02
N GLY A 105 -2.11 41.85 27.49
CA GLY A 105 -1.37 41.29 28.63
C GLY A 105 -0.26 40.32 28.27
N SER A 106 0.20 40.30 27.04
CA SER A 106 1.47 39.75 26.60
C SER A 106 2.41 40.90 26.22
N ASP A 107 3.70 40.74 26.51
CA ASP A 107 4.75 41.65 25.97
C ASP A 107 5.22 41.17 24.60
N ASP A 108 4.85 39.93 24.20
CA ASP A 108 5.13 39.34 22.92
C ASP A 108 4.03 39.71 21.90
N THR A 109 4.43 40.00 20.68
CA THR A 109 3.52 40.39 19.58
C THR A 109 3.52 39.39 18.43
N GLU A 110 4.50 38.50 18.36
CA GLU A 110 4.62 37.45 17.35
C GLU A 110 4.50 36.06 17.99
N PHE A 111 3.62 35.26 17.46
CA PHE A 111 3.30 33.95 18.05
C PHE A 111 3.55 32.81 17.08
N PRO A 112 4.01 31.66 17.61
CA PRO A 112 4.24 30.47 16.79
C PRO A 112 2.92 29.86 16.34
N VAL A 113 2.98 29.28 15.15
CA VAL A 113 1.87 28.50 14.57
C VAL A 113 2.36 27.18 14.01
N LEU A 114 1.46 26.21 13.95
CA LEU A 114 1.67 24.95 13.26
C LEU A 114 0.71 24.88 12.07
N LEU A 115 1.26 24.75 10.87
CA LEU A 115 0.51 24.58 9.65
C LEU A 115 0.49 23.11 9.26
N MET A 116 -0.69 22.56 9.01
CA MET A 116 -0.87 21.18 8.57
C MET A 116 -1.78 21.14 7.35
N ASP A 117 -1.69 20.09 6.53
CA ASP A 117 -2.69 19.85 5.50
C ASP A 117 -4.07 19.67 6.15
N TRP A 118 -5.10 20.27 5.56
CA TRP A 118 -6.47 20.00 5.99
C TRP A 118 -6.93 18.66 5.46
N VAL A 119 -7.24 17.75 6.36
CA VAL A 119 -7.80 16.43 6.03
C VAL A 119 -9.32 16.50 6.05
N ASP A 120 -9.94 16.30 4.90
CA ASP A 120 -11.39 16.18 4.81
C ASP A 120 -11.79 14.73 5.14
N GLY A 121 -12.18 14.50 6.37
CA GLY A 121 -12.48 13.17 6.92
C GLY A 121 -13.20 13.27 8.25
N MET A 122 -13.71 12.14 8.72
CA MET A 122 -14.35 12.03 10.03
C MET A 122 -13.49 11.17 10.98
N PRO A 123 -13.59 11.37 12.31
CA PRO A 123 -12.92 10.49 13.28
C PRO A 123 -13.30 9.02 13.11
N LEU A 124 -12.37 8.14 13.43
CA LEU A 124 -12.51 6.70 13.25
C LEU A 124 -13.74 6.12 13.95
N ASP A 125 -14.04 6.56 15.17
CA ASP A 125 -15.20 6.10 15.94
C ASP A 125 -16.52 6.56 15.30
N ALA A 126 -16.56 7.79 14.79
CA ALA A 126 -17.71 8.33 14.06
C ALA A 126 -17.98 7.50 12.80
N TYR A 127 -16.92 7.18 12.04
CA TYR A 127 -17.03 6.32 10.86
C TYR A 127 -17.56 4.93 11.21
N VAL A 128 -17.02 4.30 12.26
CA VAL A 128 -17.46 2.98 12.72
C VAL A 128 -18.94 2.99 13.10
N ARG A 129 -19.42 4.04 13.79
CA ARG A 129 -20.82 4.19 14.19
C ARG A 129 -21.74 4.43 13.01
N GLU A 130 -21.32 5.26 12.05
CA GLU A 130 -22.09 5.56 10.83
C GLU A 130 -22.25 4.32 9.95
N HIS A 131 -21.22 3.47 9.89
CA HIS A 131 -21.22 2.28 9.04
C HIS A 131 -21.50 0.97 9.79
N ARG A 132 -22.13 1.04 10.99
CA ARG A 132 -22.37 -0.15 11.84
C ARG A 132 -23.14 -1.27 11.14
N ASP A 133 -24.03 -0.93 10.22
CA ASP A 133 -24.85 -1.91 9.48
C ASP A 133 -24.17 -2.39 8.18
N ASP A 134 -23.05 -1.79 7.81
CA ASP A 134 -22.23 -2.19 6.65
C ASP A 134 -21.02 -3.02 7.10
N LYS A 135 -21.21 -4.32 7.16
CA LYS A 135 -20.14 -5.26 7.54
C LYS A 135 -18.93 -5.19 6.62
N PHE A 136 -19.13 -4.89 5.33
CA PHE A 136 -18.01 -4.79 4.41
C PHE A 136 -17.17 -3.55 4.72
N ALA A 137 -17.80 -2.38 4.92
CA ALA A 137 -17.10 -1.15 5.29
C ALA A 137 -16.29 -1.33 6.58
N LEU A 138 -16.85 -2.02 7.59
CA LEU A 138 -16.14 -2.32 8.84
C LEU A 138 -14.96 -3.28 8.65
N HIS A 139 -15.09 -4.32 7.82
CA HIS A 139 -13.96 -5.21 7.50
C HIS A 139 -12.88 -4.49 6.68
N GLU A 140 -13.27 -3.68 5.71
CA GLU A 140 -12.34 -2.86 4.92
C GLU A 140 -11.59 -1.86 5.81
N LEU A 141 -12.26 -1.23 6.77
CA LEU A 141 -11.65 -0.34 7.74
C LEU A 141 -10.61 -1.08 8.60
N ALA A 142 -10.95 -2.25 9.14
CA ALA A 142 -10.04 -3.08 9.92
C ALA A 142 -8.80 -3.48 9.10
N TYR A 143 -9.00 -3.88 7.84
CA TYR A 143 -7.91 -4.16 6.90
C TYR A 143 -7.01 -2.93 6.67
N ARG A 144 -7.59 -1.76 6.39
CA ARG A 144 -6.83 -0.52 6.16
C ARG A 144 -6.07 -0.09 7.41
N PHE A 145 -6.68 -0.25 8.58
CA PHE A 145 -6.00 0.01 9.85
C PHE A 145 -4.83 -0.95 10.08
N SER A 146 -4.95 -2.23 9.69
CA SER A 146 -3.82 -3.16 9.75
C SER A 146 -2.64 -2.70 8.87
N LYS A 147 -2.92 -2.13 7.70
CA LYS A 147 -1.88 -1.56 6.80
C LYS A 147 -1.21 -0.34 7.40
N LEU A 148 -1.99 0.60 7.97
CA LEU A 148 -1.45 1.75 8.70
C LEU A 148 -0.58 1.28 9.86
N SER A 149 -1.05 0.33 10.66
CA SER A 149 -0.32 -0.22 11.81
C SER A 149 1.01 -0.85 11.39
N MET A 150 1.00 -1.69 10.35
CA MET A 150 2.21 -2.31 9.80
C MET A 150 3.21 -1.26 9.30
N TRP A 151 2.73 -0.20 8.67
CA TRP A 151 3.58 0.90 8.24
C TRP A 151 4.17 1.64 9.45
N LEU A 152 3.35 2.02 10.44
CA LEU A 152 3.81 2.79 11.60
C LEU A 152 4.84 2.00 12.45
N LEU A 153 4.63 0.69 12.64
CA LEU A 153 5.59 -0.20 13.33
C LEU A 153 6.98 -0.29 12.65
N THR A 154 7.12 0.17 11.40
CA THR A 154 8.40 0.21 10.69
C THR A 154 9.07 1.58 10.72
N GLN A 155 8.41 2.58 11.31
CA GLN A 155 8.95 3.94 11.35
C GLN A 155 9.88 4.12 12.56
N PRO A 156 10.86 5.05 12.47
CA PRO A 156 11.72 5.41 13.60
C PRO A 156 11.06 6.40 14.57
N PHE A 157 9.79 6.72 14.36
CA PHE A 157 9.00 7.65 15.17
C PHE A 157 7.69 6.99 15.58
N ALA A 158 7.00 7.59 16.55
CA ALA A 158 5.71 7.15 17.03
C ALA A 158 4.76 8.34 17.22
N HIS A 159 3.46 8.15 17.04
CA HIS A 159 2.44 9.20 17.18
C HIS A 159 2.26 9.65 18.64
N GLY A 160 2.30 8.70 19.57
CA GLY A 160 2.28 8.94 21.02
C GLY A 160 0.92 9.14 21.67
N ASP A 161 -0.13 9.45 20.89
CA ASP A 161 -1.52 9.53 21.34
C ASP A 161 -2.47 8.96 20.29
N LEU A 162 -2.26 7.68 19.90
CA LEU A 162 -3.15 6.99 18.98
C LEU A 162 -4.48 6.67 19.67
N LYS A 163 -5.54 7.32 19.18
CA LYS A 163 -6.94 7.11 19.57
C LYS A 163 -7.84 7.41 18.37
N PRO A 164 -9.13 7.02 18.41
CA PRO A 164 -10.06 7.23 17.29
C PRO A 164 -10.17 8.67 16.80
N ASP A 165 -10.14 9.66 17.72
CA ASP A 165 -10.23 11.08 17.35
C ASP A 165 -9.04 11.57 16.51
N ASN A 166 -7.87 10.95 16.70
CA ASN A 166 -6.62 11.32 16.04
C ASN A 166 -6.38 10.53 14.75
N ILE A 167 -7.35 9.74 14.32
CA ILE A 167 -7.33 8.94 13.08
C ILE A 167 -8.53 9.34 12.23
N LEU A 168 -8.30 10.11 11.17
CA LEU A 168 -9.38 10.52 10.27
C LEU A 168 -9.57 9.52 9.15
N VAL A 169 -10.83 9.18 8.86
CA VAL A 169 -11.25 8.39 7.71
C VAL A 169 -11.77 9.32 6.64
N THR A 170 -11.08 9.40 5.51
CA THR A 170 -11.47 10.25 4.38
C THR A 170 -12.67 9.65 3.63
N PRO A 171 -13.36 10.38 2.75
CA PRO A 171 -14.43 9.86 1.91
C PRO A 171 -14.00 8.68 1.00
N SER A 172 -12.71 8.58 0.67
CA SER A 172 -12.15 7.42 -0.05
C SER A 172 -11.86 6.23 0.87
N GLY A 173 -12.09 6.38 2.17
CA GLY A 173 -11.79 5.39 3.22
C GLY A 173 -10.30 5.33 3.58
N SER A 174 -9.45 6.25 3.11
CA SER A 174 -8.05 6.33 3.51
C SER A 174 -7.95 6.82 4.96
N LEU A 175 -6.97 6.28 5.70
CA LEU A 175 -6.71 6.67 7.08
C LEU A 175 -5.60 7.72 7.12
N VAL A 176 -5.79 8.78 7.89
CA VAL A 176 -4.78 9.83 8.08
C VAL A 176 -4.67 10.15 9.57
N LEU A 177 -3.44 10.14 10.08
CA LEU A 177 -3.11 10.51 11.44
C LEU A 177 -3.03 12.04 11.56
N VAL A 178 -3.59 12.56 12.64
CA VAL A 178 -3.60 13.99 12.97
C VAL A 178 -3.27 14.19 14.44
N ASP A 179 -2.90 15.43 14.82
CA ASP A 179 -2.59 15.81 16.21
C ASP A 179 -1.31 15.16 16.76
N TYR A 180 -0.17 15.72 16.36
CA TYR A 180 1.17 15.20 16.68
C TYR A 180 1.75 15.69 18.02
N ASP A 181 0.92 16.17 18.98
CA ASP A 181 1.37 16.76 20.26
C ASP A 181 2.19 15.76 21.11
N GLY A 182 1.81 14.49 21.06
CA GLY A 182 2.48 13.39 21.77
C GLY A 182 3.61 12.71 21.02
N MET A 183 3.92 13.14 19.79
CA MET A 183 4.81 12.43 18.87
C MET A 183 6.26 12.34 19.40
N TYR A 184 6.83 11.15 19.24
CA TYR A 184 8.24 10.87 19.39
C TYR A 184 8.94 10.86 18.02
N VAL A 185 10.08 11.50 17.93
CA VAL A 185 11.01 11.40 16.78
C VAL A 185 12.43 11.11 17.29
N PRO A 186 13.33 10.52 16.46
CA PRO A 186 14.67 10.09 16.91
C PRO A 186 15.52 11.17 17.59
N LYS A 187 15.36 12.44 17.18
CA LYS A 187 16.03 13.58 17.82
C LYS A 187 15.65 13.79 19.29
N MET A 188 14.53 13.18 19.75
CA MET A 188 14.05 13.26 21.13
C MET A 188 14.53 12.11 22.01
N GLN A 189 15.43 11.25 21.53
CA GLN A 189 15.94 10.12 22.30
C GLN A 189 16.51 10.57 23.65
N GLY A 190 16.05 9.94 24.73
CA GLY A 190 16.45 10.27 26.11
C GLY A 190 15.69 11.43 26.75
N SER A 191 14.74 12.05 26.04
CA SER A 191 13.81 13.03 26.59
C SER A 191 12.66 12.35 27.33
N LEU A 192 11.96 13.09 28.17
CA LEU A 192 10.72 12.62 28.79
C LEU A 192 9.52 12.92 27.86
N SER A 193 8.55 12.01 27.84
CA SER A 193 7.29 12.24 27.17
C SER A 193 6.53 13.40 27.83
N ARG A 194 6.07 14.34 27.02
CA ARG A 194 5.28 15.49 27.48
C ARG A 194 3.83 15.12 27.76
N GLU A 195 3.33 14.14 27.02
CA GLU A 195 1.99 13.61 27.13
C GLU A 195 2.05 12.08 27.14
N LEU A 196 1.20 11.47 27.97
CA LEU A 196 1.18 10.00 28.05
C LEU A 196 0.16 9.37 27.09
N GLY A 197 -0.62 10.18 26.39
CA GLY A 197 -1.73 9.75 25.56
C GLY A 197 -2.97 9.31 26.38
N SER A 198 -4.05 8.98 25.68
CA SER A 198 -5.32 8.56 26.29
C SER A 198 -5.17 7.28 27.09
N ILE A 199 -5.78 7.25 28.29
CA ILE A 199 -5.68 6.12 29.22
C ILE A 199 -6.31 4.83 28.66
N ASP A 200 -7.28 4.94 27.76
CA ASP A 200 -7.96 3.80 27.14
C ASP A 200 -7.19 3.22 25.94
N TYR A 201 -6.05 3.81 25.57
CA TYR A 201 -5.23 3.34 24.45
C TYR A 201 -3.76 3.15 24.80
N ARG A 202 -3.25 3.83 25.85
CA ARG A 202 -1.86 3.67 26.25
C ARG A 202 -1.65 2.40 27.09
N HIS A 203 -0.45 1.86 27.03
CA HIS A 203 -0.07 0.74 27.91
C HIS A 203 -0.27 1.09 29.39
N PRO A 204 -0.88 0.21 30.21
CA PRO A 204 -1.23 0.52 31.63
C PRO A 204 -0.03 0.97 32.48
N ASN A 205 1.17 0.47 32.17
CA ASN A 205 2.40 0.76 32.90
C ASN A 205 3.23 1.86 32.26
N ARG A 206 2.76 2.52 31.18
CA ARG A 206 3.50 3.58 30.50
C ARG A 206 3.79 4.75 31.43
N THR A 207 5.06 5.13 31.50
CA THR A 207 5.54 6.31 32.24
C THR A 207 6.10 7.36 31.27
N SER A 208 6.39 8.55 31.78
CA SER A 208 7.03 9.62 30.96
C SER A 208 8.45 9.27 30.52
N GLU A 209 9.11 8.31 31.16
CA GLU A 209 10.46 7.85 30.81
C GLU A 209 10.43 6.92 29.58
N GLU A 210 9.32 6.28 29.31
CA GLU A 210 9.11 5.44 28.13
C GLU A 210 8.69 6.32 26.95
N PHE A 211 9.69 6.97 26.33
CA PHE A 211 9.48 7.82 25.17
C PHE A 211 10.43 7.40 24.05
N ASN A 212 9.90 6.58 23.13
CA ASN A 212 10.64 5.95 22.04
C ASN A 212 9.67 5.55 20.91
N GLU A 213 10.18 4.91 19.86
CA GLU A 213 9.44 4.47 18.68
C GLU A 213 8.39 3.39 18.94
N HIS A 214 8.36 2.78 20.12
CA HIS A 214 7.46 1.69 20.48
C HIS A 214 6.24 2.12 21.31
N ILE A 215 6.11 3.40 21.63
CA ILE A 215 5.04 3.88 22.52
C ILE A 215 3.62 3.69 21.96
N ASP A 216 3.49 3.45 20.65
CA ASP A 216 2.22 3.18 19.98
C ASP A 216 1.87 1.69 19.87
N ASP A 217 2.80 0.79 20.14
CA ASP A 217 2.63 -0.65 19.90
C ASP A 217 1.40 -1.23 20.60
N PHE A 218 1.15 -0.79 21.84
CA PHE A 218 -0.04 -1.20 22.59
C PHE A 218 -1.32 -0.61 21.99
N SER A 219 -1.34 0.69 21.69
CA SER A 219 -2.49 1.38 21.09
C SER A 219 -2.89 0.75 19.77
N LEU A 220 -1.92 0.42 18.90
CA LEU A 220 -2.14 -0.26 17.63
C LEU A 220 -2.80 -1.63 17.83
N SER A 221 -2.35 -2.39 18.84
CA SER A 221 -2.91 -3.71 19.13
C SER A 221 -4.36 -3.63 19.65
N VAL A 222 -4.66 -2.66 20.52
CA VAL A 222 -6.01 -2.40 21.07
C VAL A 222 -6.97 -1.99 19.96
N LEU A 223 -6.57 -1.04 19.09
CA LEU A 223 -7.40 -0.56 18.00
C LEU A 223 -7.63 -1.65 16.95
N ALA A 224 -6.59 -2.39 16.55
CA ALA A 224 -6.71 -3.46 15.57
C ALA A 224 -7.65 -4.57 16.06
N LEU A 225 -7.51 -4.99 17.33
CA LEU A 225 -8.40 -5.99 17.94
C LEU A 225 -9.84 -5.49 18.01
N SER A 226 -10.03 -4.22 18.44
CA SER A 226 -11.36 -3.61 18.55
C SER A 226 -12.06 -3.53 17.19
N LEU A 227 -11.38 -3.02 16.16
CA LEU A 227 -11.94 -2.91 14.81
C LEU A 227 -12.30 -4.28 14.21
N LYS A 228 -11.43 -5.27 14.39
CA LYS A 228 -11.71 -6.63 13.91
C LYS A 228 -12.90 -7.26 14.65
N ALA A 229 -12.98 -7.12 15.97
CA ALA A 229 -14.12 -7.61 16.76
C ALA A 229 -15.43 -6.97 16.30
N ILE A 230 -15.46 -5.63 16.16
CA ILE A 230 -16.65 -4.89 15.70
C ILE A 230 -17.03 -5.30 14.27
N SER A 231 -16.07 -5.58 13.39
CA SER A 231 -16.37 -6.04 12.03
C SER A 231 -17.02 -7.43 12.01
N LEU A 232 -16.72 -8.29 12.98
CA LEU A 232 -17.35 -9.61 13.14
C LEU A 232 -18.73 -9.52 13.78
N ASP A 233 -18.88 -8.65 14.79
CA ASP A 233 -20.14 -8.42 15.48
C ASP A 233 -20.33 -6.92 15.82
N PRO A 234 -21.02 -6.15 14.95
CA PRO A 234 -21.29 -4.74 15.19
C PRO A 234 -22.15 -4.44 16.42
N SER A 235 -22.86 -5.44 16.99
CA SER A 235 -23.63 -5.26 18.21
C SER A 235 -22.76 -4.97 19.44
N LEU A 236 -21.46 -5.22 19.36
CA LEU A 236 -20.49 -4.83 20.38
C LEU A 236 -20.46 -3.31 20.61
N LEU A 237 -20.86 -2.49 19.63
CA LEU A 237 -20.99 -1.04 19.76
C LEU A 237 -22.13 -0.60 20.68
N ASP A 238 -23.09 -1.48 20.99
CA ASP A 238 -24.21 -1.17 21.91
C ASP A 238 -23.80 -1.23 23.39
N ARG A 239 -22.58 -1.69 23.66
CA ARG A 239 -22.05 -1.72 25.03
C ARG A 239 -21.75 -0.31 25.51
N SER A 240 -22.17 -0.01 26.73
CA SER A 240 -21.82 1.23 27.39
C SER A 240 -20.35 1.17 27.81
N ILE A 241 -19.51 1.99 27.18
CA ILE A 241 -18.10 2.14 27.53
C ILE A 241 -17.95 3.45 28.30
N SER A 242 -17.29 3.39 29.45
CA SER A 242 -16.90 4.58 30.19
C SER A 242 -15.54 5.06 29.66
N GLY A 243 -15.47 6.31 29.18
CA GLY A 243 -14.25 6.90 28.62
C GLY A 243 -14.25 7.00 27.10
N ASP A 244 -13.06 7.17 26.51
CA ASP A 244 -12.85 7.40 25.08
C ASP A 244 -12.63 6.09 24.28
N GLY A 245 -12.82 4.92 24.92
CA GLY A 245 -12.61 3.60 24.31
C GLY A 245 -13.57 3.32 23.16
N LEU A 246 -13.06 2.73 22.06
CA LEU A 246 -13.89 2.28 20.94
C LEU A 246 -14.67 1.00 21.29
N LEU A 247 -13.99 0.02 21.88
CA LEU A 247 -14.53 -1.25 22.36
C LEU A 247 -13.94 -1.65 23.70
N LEU A 248 -12.60 -1.63 23.79
CA LEU A 248 -11.84 -1.91 25.00
C LEU A 248 -11.55 -0.62 25.76
N SER A 249 -11.46 -0.71 27.07
CA SER A 249 -11.12 0.40 27.95
C SER A 249 -10.03 -0.01 28.94
N VAL A 250 -9.49 0.94 29.69
CA VAL A 250 -8.48 0.68 30.72
C VAL A 250 -8.93 -0.37 31.73
N SER A 251 -10.24 -0.49 32.00
CA SER A 251 -10.78 -1.52 32.92
C SER A 251 -10.57 -2.94 32.39
N ASP A 252 -10.58 -3.13 31.07
CA ASP A 252 -10.44 -4.45 30.45
C ASP A 252 -8.99 -4.95 30.45
N PHE A 253 -8.02 -4.06 30.30
CA PHE A 253 -6.63 -4.47 30.23
C PHE A 253 -5.80 -4.25 31.51
N ARG A 254 -6.35 -3.65 32.58
CA ARG A 254 -5.72 -3.72 33.90
C ARG A 254 -5.64 -5.14 34.43
N ASN A 255 -6.71 -5.93 34.24
CA ASN A 255 -6.77 -7.34 34.60
C ASN A 255 -7.45 -8.13 33.46
N PRO A 256 -6.73 -8.47 32.35
CA PRO A 256 -7.35 -9.12 31.19
C PRO A 256 -8.07 -10.43 31.52
N SER A 257 -7.55 -11.19 32.52
CA SER A 257 -8.16 -12.44 32.97
C SER A 257 -9.52 -12.27 33.66
N GLU A 258 -9.83 -11.08 34.15
CA GLU A 258 -11.09 -10.76 34.83
C GLU A 258 -12.08 -10.03 33.93
N SER A 259 -11.64 -9.48 32.80
CA SER A 259 -12.51 -8.79 31.85
C SER A 259 -13.54 -9.73 31.25
N GLU A 260 -14.81 -9.45 31.50
CA GLU A 260 -15.94 -10.19 30.91
C GLU A 260 -16.02 -9.96 29.40
N LEU A 261 -15.60 -8.77 28.94
CA LEU A 261 -15.53 -8.47 27.51
C LEU A 261 -14.48 -9.35 26.82
N LEU A 262 -13.24 -9.35 27.30
CA LEU A 262 -12.17 -10.17 26.71
C LEU A 262 -12.50 -11.67 26.73
N LYS A 263 -13.15 -12.16 27.79
CA LYS A 263 -13.66 -13.54 27.83
C LYS A 263 -14.70 -13.79 26.74
N SER A 264 -15.65 -12.87 26.55
CA SER A 264 -16.69 -13.02 25.52
C SER A 264 -16.13 -13.01 24.10
N LEU A 265 -15.06 -12.25 23.85
CA LEU A 265 -14.38 -12.17 22.56
C LEU A 265 -13.73 -13.49 22.15
N SER A 266 -13.48 -14.42 23.08
CA SER A 266 -12.99 -15.76 22.74
C SER A 266 -13.93 -16.53 21.82
N SER A 267 -15.22 -16.16 21.77
CA SER A 267 -16.18 -16.73 20.81
C SER A 267 -15.81 -16.47 19.35
N PHE A 268 -14.92 -15.51 19.04
CA PHE A 268 -14.45 -15.20 17.70
C PHE A 268 -13.18 -15.94 17.28
N PHE A 269 -12.63 -16.85 18.08
CA PHE A 269 -11.43 -17.62 17.74
C PHE A 269 -11.62 -18.60 16.55
N TYR A 270 -12.82 -18.69 16.00
CA TYR A 270 -13.04 -19.34 14.70
C TYR A 270 -12.48 -18.52 13.53
N ASP A 271 -12.29 -17.20 13.69
CA ASP A 271 -11.66 -16.32 12.72
C ASP A 271 -10.15 -16.23 13.03
N SER A 272 -9.33 -16.74 12.13
CA SER A 272 -7.87 -16.83 12.32
C SER A 272 -7.17 -15.47 12.36
N GLU A 273 -7.75 -14.41 11.76
CA GLU A 273 -7.22 -13.05 11.85
C GLU A 273 -7.50 -12.48 13.23
N PHE A 274 -8.70 -12.69 13.75
CA PHE A 274 -9.05 -12.27 15.10
C PHE A 274 -8.18 -12.96 16.15
N GLU A 275 -7.96 -14.27 16.05
CA GLU A 275 -7.09 -15.03 16.96
C GLU A 275 -5.65 -14.47 16.97
N ARG A 276 -5.11 -14.13 15.79
CA ARG A 276 -3.78 -13.50 15.69
C ARG A 276 -3.74 -12.12 16.34
N LEU A 277 -4.76 -11.27 16.10
CA LEU A 277 -4.82 -9.93 16.69
C LEU A 277 -5.03 -9.99 18.20
N TYR A 278 -5.80 -10.95 18.70
CA TYR A 278 -5.95 -11.17 20.14
C TYR A 278 -4.62 -11.59 20.78
N SER A 279 -3.88 -12.48 20.12
CA SER A 279 -2.53 -12.87 20.55
C SER A 279 -1.56 -11.68 20.54
N LEU A 280 -1.63 -10.84 19.51
CA LEU A 280 -0.83 -9.61 19.42
C LEU A 280 -1.11 -8.66 20.58
N PHE A 281 -2.39 -8.45 20.91
CA PHE A 281 -2.79 -7.64 22.06
C PHE A 281 -2.21 -8.18 23.37
N LEU A 282 -2.24 -9.49 23.60
CA LEU A 282 -1.65 -10.11 24.79
C LEU A 282 -0.12 -9.94 24.85
N ILE A 283 0.56 -10.02 23.70
CA ILE A 283 2.01 -9.77 23.59
C ILE A 283 2.31 -8.31 23.93
N ALA A 284 1.62 -7.36 23.30
CA ALA A 284 1.80 -5.93 23.55
C ALA A 284 1.53 -5.57 25.01
N HIS A 285 0.48 -6.16 25.60
CA HIS A 285 0.16 -5.99 27.02
C HIS A 285 1.22 -6.55 27.97
N SER A 286 1.84 -7.68 27.61
CA SER A 286 2.81 -8.34 28.49
C SER A 286 4.22 -7.77 28.37
N CYS A 287 4.62 -7.33 27.18
CA CYS A 287 5.98 -6.91 26.85
C CYS A 287 6.16 -5.40 26.76
N GLY A 288 5.08 -4.62 26.65
CA GLY A 288 5.11 -3.17 26.45
C GLY A 288 5.56 -2.74 25.04
N SER A 289 6.13 -3.65 24.26
CA SER A 289 6.57 -3.38 22.88
C SER A 289 6.39 -4.60 21.99
N LEU A 290 6.25 -4.37 20.69
CA LEU A 290 6.15 -5.40 19.67
C LEU A 290 7.51 -5.59 18.98
N SER A 291 7.96 -6.83 18.86
CA SER A 291 9.17 -7.16 18.12
C SER A 291 8.90 -7.15 16.61
N ASN A 292 9.97 -7.06 15.80
CA ASN A 292 9.91 -7.17 14.34
C ASN A 292 9.25 -8.46 13.80
N VAL A 293 9.01 -9.46 14.64
CA VAL A 293 8.31 -10.70 14.27
C VAL A 293 6.81 -10.57 14.54
N SER A 294 6.42 -9.81 15.57
CA SER A 294 5.02 -9.66 16.00
C SER A 294 4.17 -8.93 14.98
N PHE A 295 4.74 -8.03 14.15
CA PHE A 295 3.98 -7.31 13.13
C PHE A 295 3.28 -8.24 12.14
N ARG A 296 3.79 -9.47 11.92
CA ARG A 296 3.15 -10.48 11.07
C ARG A 296 1.76 -10.90 11.56
N LEU A 297 1.50 -10.72 12.85
CA LEU A 297 0.18 -10.98 13.44
C LEU A 297 -0.84 -9.92 13.05
N MET A 298 -0.37 -8.72 12.62
CA MET A 298 -1.22 -7.65 12.08
C MET A 298 -1.73 -7.91 10.66
N VAL A 299 -1.14 -8.84 9.92
CA VAL A 299 -1.48 -9.06 8.50
C VAL A 299 -2.92 -9.56 8.38
N MET A 300 -3.73 -8.81 7.64
CA MET A 300 -5.10 -9.15 7.28
C MET A 300 -5.23 -9.31 5.76
N GLU A 301 -6.16 -10.16 5.33
CA GLU A 301 -6.51 -10.29 3.93
C GLU A 301 -7.45 -9.14 3.53
N LYS A 302 -7.31 -8.65 2.29
CA LYS A 302 -8.23 -7.62 1.80
C LYS A 302 -9.62 -8.22 1.68
N PRO A 303 -10.64 -7.64 2.34
CA PRO A 303 -12.00 -8.14 2.21
C PRO A 303 -12.52 -7.99 0.77
N VAL A 304 -13.26 -8.99 0.32
CA VAL A 304 -13.95 -8.95 -0.97
C VAL A 304 -15.36 -8.43 -0.70
N ASN A 305 -15.73 -7.34 -1.36
CA ASN A 305 -17.09 -6.80 -1.23
C ASN A 305 -18.10 -7.80 -1.81
N PRO A 306 -19.05 -8.36 -1.02
CA PRO A 306 -20.03 -9.31 -1.50
C PRO A 306 -21.05 -8.68 -2.47
N GLU A 307 -21.27 -7.36 -2.42
CA GLU A 307 -22.12 -6.65 -3.37
C GLU A 307 -21.37 -6.31 -4.67
N ILE A 308 -20.05 -6.22 -4.63
CA ILE A 308 -19.16 -6.28 -5.76
C ILE A 308 -18.75 -7.76 -5.96
N CYS A 309 -19.69 -8.68 -6.03
CA CYS A 309 -19.65 -9.72 -7.02
C CYS A 309 -19.99 -9.02 -8.36
N GLU A 310 -19.34 -7.89 -8.65
CA GLU A 310 -18.99 -7.61 -10.01
C GLU A 310 -18.28 -8.87 -10.45
N ILE A 311 -18.96 -9.66 -11.28
CA ILE A 311 -18.31 -10.30 -12.40
C ILE A 311 -17.09 -9.41 -12.62
N GLU A 312 -15.87 -9.86 -12.24
CA GLU A 312 -14.67 -9.23 -12.75
C GLU A 312 -15.00 -9.08 -14.21
N GLU A 313 -15.34 -7.86 -14.61
CA GLU A 313 -15.56 -7.60 -16.03
C GLU A 313 -14.26 -8.06 -16.61
N ASN A 314 -14.34 -9.24 -17.28
CA ASN A 314 -13.17 -9.86 -17.85
C ASN A 314 -12.77 -8.93 -18.98
N LEU A 315 -12.09 -7.85 -18.59
CA LEU A 315 -11.76 -6.74 -19.46
C LEU A 315 -10.91 -7.34 -20.57
N SER A 316 -11.50 -7.44 -21.74
CA SER A 316 -10.88 -8.07 -22.90
C SER A 316 -9.52 -7.42 -23.15
N THR A 317 -8.48 -8.24 -23.36
CA THR A 317 -7.19 -7.76 -23.85
C THR A 317 -7.26 -7.36 -25.34
N LYS A 318 -8.26 -7.86 -26.08
CA LYS A 318 -8.45 -7.57 -27.51
C LYS A 318 -8.96 -6.15 -27.72
N VAL A 319 -8.32 -5.44 -28.64
CA VAL A 319 -8.67 -4.07 -29.01
C VAL A 319 -9.51 -4.09 -30.30
N THR A 320 -10.66 -3.41 -30.26
CA THR A 320 -11.56 -3.23 -31.40
C THR A 320 -11.33 -1.88 -32.07
N GLU A 321 -11.86 -1.68 -33.28
CA GLU A 321 -11.84 -0.37 -33.96
C GLU A 321 -12.60 0.68 -33.12
N ASP A 322 -13.73 0.31 -32.54
CA ASP A 322 -14.51 1.17 -31.67
C ASP A 322 -13.74 1.61 -30.42
N ASP A 323 -12.93 0.73 -29.81
CA ASP A 323 -12.05 1.07 -28.70
C ASP A 323 -11.08 2.20 -29.09
N ILE A 324 -10.52 2.15 -30.29
CA ILE A 324 -9.55 3.15 -30.76
C ILE A 324 -10.25 4.48 -31.10
N VAL A 325 -11.39 4.42 -31.77
CA VAL A 325 -12.17 5.63 -32.18
C VAL A 325 -12.68 6.39 -30.95
N ASN A 326 -13.14 5.67 -29.93
CA ASN A 326 -13.68 6.25 -28.71
C ASN A 326 -12.64 6.37 -27.58
N GLY A 327 -11.40 6.01 -27.86
CA GLY A 327 -10.31 6.02 -26.86
C GLY A 327 -9.89 7.44 -26.48
N VAL A 328 -9.37 7.55 -25.26
CA VAL A 328 -8.80 8.78 -24.73
C VAL A 328 -7.29 8.74 -24.89
N ILE A 329 -6.72 9.76 -25.54
CA ILE A 329 -5.29 9.87 -25.78
C ILE A 329 -4.68 10.72 -24.67
N ASP A 330 -3.58 10.27 -24.07
CA ASP A 330 -2.83 11.04 -23.09
C ASP A 330 -1.79 11.96 -23.73
N GLU A 331 -1.07 12.70 -22.90
CA GLU A 331 0.00 13.64 -23.30
C GLU A 331 1.18 12.98 -24.01
N TYR A 332 1.38 11.67 -23.80
CA TYR A 332 2.42 10.86 -24.46
C TYR A 332 1.91 10.20 -25.73
N GLY A 333 0.64 10.39 -26.10
CA GLY A 333 0.03 9.76 -27.25
C GLY A 333 -0.36 8.29 -27.04
N VAL A 334 -0.49 7.86 -25.80
CA VAL A 334 -0.99 6.53 -25.42
C VAL A 334 -2.51 6.57 -25.38
N VAL A 335 -3.14 5.56 -25.98
CA VAL A 335 -4.59 5.45 -26.10
C VAL A 335 -5.12 4.52 -25.02
N TYR A 336 -6.10 5.01 -24.26
CA TYR A 336 -6.85 4.25 -23.26
C TYR A 336 -8.30 4.07 -23.69
N SER A 337 -8.98 3.07 -23.17
CA SER A 337 -10.44 2.99 -23.26
C SER A 337 -11.09 4.22 -22.62
N LYS A 338 -12.33 4.54 -23.02
CA LYS A 338 -13.07 5.71 -22.54
C LYS A 338 -13.17 5.78 -21.01
N ASP A 339 -13.26 4.63 -20.34
CA ASP A 339 -13.31 4.49 -18.87
C ASP A 339 -11.91 4.46 -18.21
N GLY A 340 -10.84 4.52 -19.01
CA GLY A 340 -9.46 4.48 -18.54
C GLY A 340 -8.96 3.12 -18.02
N LYS A 341 -9.81 2.09 -18.00
CA LYS A 341 -9.47 0.78 -17.41
C LYS A 341 -8.59 -0.08 -18.30
N ARG A 342 -8.54 0.17 -19.59
CA ARG A 342 -7.74 -0.58 -20.56
C ARG A 342 -6.74 0.33 -21.25
N LEU A 343 -5.46 -0.06 -21.26
CA LEU A 343 -4.45 0.58 -22.09
C LEU A 343 -4.44 -0.12 -23.45
N LEU A 344 -4.88 0.60 -24.49
CA LEU A 344 -5.19 0.03 -25.81
C LEU A 344 -3.99 0.03 -26.74
N LYS A 345 -3.30 1.18 -26.84
CA LYS A 345 -2.25 1.37 -27.84
C LYS A 345 -1.32 2.51 -27.45
N ARG A 346 -0.06 2.37 -27.79
CA ARG A 346 1.00 3.34 -27.56
C ARG A 346 1.29 4.29 -28.71
N ASN A 347 2.09 5.33 -28.44
CA ASN A 347 2.89 6.05 -29.42
C ASN A 347 4.28 5.39 -29.58
N TYR A 348 4.89 5.43 -30.77
CA TYR A 348 6.11 4.70 -31.10
C TYR A 348 7.42 5.25 -30.50
N LYS A 349 7.42 6.46 -29.90
CA LYS A 349 8.63 7.17 -29.45
C LYS A 349 8.77 7.28 -27.93
N ILE A 350 8.19 6.37 -27.18
CA ILE A 350 8.23 6.40 -25.71
C ILE A 350 9.48 5.68 -25.23
N GLU A 351 10.28 6.35 -24.39
CA GLU A 351 11.47 5.80 -23.73
C GLU A 351 11.16 5.35 -22.30
N GLU A 352 10.37 6.15 -21.60
CA GLU A 352 9.89 5.86 -20.23
C GLU A 352 8.41 6.17 -20.13
N TYR A 353 7.66 5.38 -19.39
CA TYR A 353 6.22 5.58 -19.28
C TYR A 353 5.65 5.10 -17.95
N ASN A 354 4.76 5.92 -17.37
CA ASN A 354 3.98 5.57 -16.19
C ASN A 354 2.54 5.30 -16.64
N VAL A 355 2.11 4.06 -16.56
CA VAL A 355 0.73 3.67 -16.87
C VAL A 355 -0.22 4.32 -15.86
N ARG A 356 -1.32 4.90 -16.34
CA ARG A 356 -2.31 5.62 -15.50
C ARG A 356 -2.87 4.73 -14.39
N GLU A 357 -3.03 5.31 -13.22
CA GLU A 357 -3.77 4.69 -12.12
C GLU A 357 -5.20 4.34 -12.56
N GLY A 358 -5.74 3.24 -12.02
CA GLY A 358 -7.05 2.73 -12.42
C GLY A 358 -7.03 1.78 -13.62
N THR A 359 -5.91 1.68 -14.36
CA THR A 359 -5.76 0.70 -15.44
C THR A 359 -5.84 -0.72 -14.87
N LYS A 360 -6.65 -1.56 -15.51
CA LYS A 360 -6.85 -2.99 -15.18
C LYS A 360 -6.19 -3.93 -16.17
N VAL A 361 -6.10 -3.54 -17.44
CA VAL A 361 -5.59 -4.38 -18.52
C VAL A 361 -4.61 -3.61 -19.39
N ILE A 362 -3.46 -4.21 -19.66
CA ILE A 362 -2.58 -3.81 -20.76
C ILE A 362 -2.94 -4.69 -21.95
N CYS A 363 -3.57 -4.11 -22.97
CA CYS A 363 -4.16 -4.84 -24.09
C CYS A 363 -3.11 -5.50 -25.02
N ASP A 364 -3.63 -6.33 -25.93
CA ASP A 364 -2.85 -6.98 -26.95
C ASP A 364 -2.09 -5.94 -27.78
N LEU A 365 -0.81 -6.21 -28.03
CA LEU A 365 0.07 -5.34 -28.81
C LEU A 365 0.28 -3.92 -28.23
N ALA A 366 -0.18 -3.61 -27.03
CA ALA A 366 -0.19 -2.26 -26.45
C ALA A 366 1.16 -1.52 -26.57
N PHE A 367 2.28 -2.14 -26.28
CA PHE A 367 3.64 -1.62 -26.45
C PHE A 367 4.48 -2.43 -27.46
N SER A 368 3.84 -3.26 -28.30
CA SER A 368 4.57 -4.07 -29.28
C SER A 368 5.44 -3.19 -30.20
N MET A 369 6.69 -3.58 -30.47
CA MET A 369 7.67 -2.84 -31.25
C MET A 369 8.07 -1.46 -30.69
N CYS A 370 7.89 -1.21 -29.39
CA CYS A 370 8.40 -0.03 -28.72
C CYS A 370 9.87 -0.20 -28.41
N ILE A 371 10.71 -0.08 -29.44
CA ILE A 371 12.13 -0.42 -29.36
C ILE A 371 12.93 0.48 -28.43
N SER A 372 12.46 1.70 -28.18
CA SER A 372 13.08 2.69 -27.31
C SER A 372 12.66 2.58 -25.85
N LEU A 373 11.59 1.85 -25.54
CA LEU A 373 11.06 1.74 -24.18
C LEU A 373 12.08 1.05 -23.26
N SER A 374 12.67 1.80 -22.36
CA SER A 374 13.70 1.35 -21.42
C SER A 374 13.10 1.06 -20.02
N SER A 375 12.06 1.81 -19.62
CA SER A 375 11.41 1.72 -18.32
C SER A 375 9.90 1.92 -18.43
N ILE A 376 9.14 1.16 -17.64
CA ILE A 376 7.70 1.30 -17.51
C ILE A 376 7.26 0.98 -16.09
N VAL A 377 6.42 1.84 -15.53
CA VAL A 377 5.77 1.64 -14.22
C VAL A 377 4.33 1.19 -14.46
N ILE A 378 3.98 0.04 -13.89
CA ILE A 378 2.64 -0.56 -13.99
C ILE A 378 1.93 -0.42 -12.64
N PRO A 379 0.74 0.23 -12.58
CA PRO A 379 0.01 0.42 -11.33
C PRO A 379 -0.53 -0.89 -10.75
N SER A 380 -0.74 -0.91 -9.44
CA SER A 380 -1.16 -2.10 -8.68
C SER A 380 -2.50 -2.71 -9.12
N GLY A 381 -3.33 -1.91 -9.81
CA GLY A 381 -4.64 -2.33 -10.31
C GLY A 381 -4.63 -3.24 -11.53
N VAL A 382 -3.48 -3.41 -12.21
CA VAL A 382 -3.41 -4.22 -13.43
C VAL A 382 -3.46 -5.71 -13.10
N THR A 383 -4.38 -6.42 -13.75
CA THR A 383 -4.65 -7.86 -13.54
C THR A 383 -4.24 -8.72 -14.74
N SER A 384 -4.16 -8.14 -15.95
CA SER A 384 -3.87 -8.89 -17.18
C SER A 384 -2.90 -8.15 -18.09
N ILE A 385 -1.98 -8.92 -18.69
CA ILE A 385 -1.08 -8.47 -19.75
C ILE A 385 -1.42 -9.26 -21.00
N GLY A 386 -1.83 -8.56 -22.06
CA GLY A 386 -2.31 -9.13 -23.31
C GLY A 386 -1.23 -9.75 -24.17
N ASP A 387 -1.66 -10.33 -25.28
CA ASP A 387 -0.80 -10.97 -26.25
C ASP A 387 0.16 -9.94 -26.90
N ARG A 388 1.45 -10.27 -26.93
CA ARG A 388 2.49 -9.41 -27.49
C ARG A 388 2.51 -7.97 -26.91
N ALA A 389 1.97 -7.77 -25.72
CA ALA A 389 1.84 -6.44 -25.13
C ALA A 389 3.16 -5.66 -25.12
N PHE A 390 4.28 -6.31 -24.83
CA PHE A 390 5.63 -5.75 -24.84
C PHE A 390 6.56 -6.43 -25.87
N ALA A 391 6.01 -7.11 -26.88
CA ALA A 391 6.87 -7.80 -27.85
C ALA A 391 7.79 -6.82 -28.59
N VAL A 392 9.06 -7.21 -28.76
CA VAL A 392 10.08 -6.42 -29.49
C VAL A 392 10.41 -5.07 -28.80
N CYS A 393 10.24 -4.96 -27.49
CA CYS A 393 10.76 -3.84 -26.69
C CYS A 393 12.25 -4.08 -26.41
N PHE A 394 13.12 -3.77 -27.37
CA PHE A 394 14.53 -4.14 -27.30
C PHE A 394 15.31 -3.48 -26.17
N SER A 395 14.92 -2.25 -25.77
CA SER A 395 15.58 -1.48 -24.72
C SER A 395 15.07 -1.78 -23.32
N LEU A 396 13.95 -2.50 -23.16
CA LEU A 396 13.35 -2.80 -21.86
C LEU A 396 14.27 -3.73 -21.06
N SER A 397 14.93 -3.18 -20.05
CA SER A 397 15.96 -3.90 -19.27
C SER A 397 15.38 -4.61 -18.05
N SER A 398 14.33 -4.06 -17.46
CA SER A 398 13.59 -4.64 -16.33
C SER A 398 12.15 -4.19 -16.34
N ILE A 399 11.28 -4.98 -15.71
CA ILE A 399 9.88 -4.64 -15.51
C ILE A 399 9.40 -5.25 -14.19
N THR A 400 8.67 -4.47 -13.39
CA THR A 400 8.03 -4.95 -12.18
C THR A 400 6.55 -5.16 -12.46
N LEU A 401 6.10 -6.40 -12.33
CA LEU A 401 4.68 -6.75 -12.45
C LEU A 401 4.00 -6.60 -11.10
N PRO A 402 2.87 -5.87 -11.01
CA PRO A 402 2.13 -5.73 -9.76
C PRO A 402 1.52 -7.04 -9.29
N SER A 403 1.28 -7.15 -8.00
CA SER A 403 0.76 -8.39 -7.36
C SER A 403 -0.61 -8.84 -7.88
N GLY A 404 -1.39 -7.93 -8.47
CA GLY A 404 -2.70 -8.20 -9.08
C GLY A 404 -2.65 -8.97 -10.40
N VAL A 405 -1.48 -9.08 -11.05
CA VAL A 405 -1.38 -9.76 -12.36
C VAL A 405 -1.61 -11.27 -12.19
N THR A 406 -2.64 -11.78 -12.88
CA THR A 406 -3.03 -13.19 -12.87
C THR A 406 -2.70 -13.91 -14.18
N SER A 407 -2.59 -13.18 -15.29
CA SER A 407 -2.32 -13.75 -16.61
C SER A 407 -1.30 -12.95 -17.42
N ILE A 408 -0.45 -13.68 -18.14
CA ILE A 408 0.53 -13.14 -19.10
C ILE A 408 0.22 -13.80 -20.44
N GLY A 409 -0.07 -12.97 -21.45
CA GLY A 409 -0.50 -13.42 -22.78
C GLY A 409 0.61 -14.05 -23.65
N ASP A 410 0.22 -14.50 -24.83
CA ASP A 410 1.12 -15.09 -25.80
C ASP A 410 2.18 -14.10 -26.27
N ARG A 411 3.46 -14.49 -26.22
CA ARG A 411 4.59 -13.64 -26.59
C ARG A 411 4.59 -12.27 -25.93
N ALA A 412 4.00 -12.13 -24.76
CA ALA A 412 3.83 -10.83 -24.09
C ALA A 412 5.15 -10.05 -23.98
N PHE A 413 6.26 -10.74 -23.70
CA PHE A 413 7.62 -10.19 -23.65
C PHE A 413 8.52 -10.74 -24.77
N GLY A 414 7.92 -11.22 -25.86
CA GLY A 414 8.69 -11.82 -26.94
C GLY A 414 9.74 -10.89 -27.52
N ARG A 415 10.99 -11.34 -27.61
CA ARG A 415 12.16 -10.59 -28.12
C ARG A 415 12.48 -9.30 -27.34
N CYS A 416 12.17 -9.22 -26.06
CA CYS A 416 12.73 -8.22 -25.18
C CYS A 416 14.19 -8.56 -24.86
N LYS A 417 15.09 -8.23 -25.81
CA LYS A 417 16.49 -8.71 -25.81
C LYS A 417 17.28 -8.22 -24.60
N SER A 418 17.00 -7.00 -24.10
CA SER A 418 17.68 -6.41 -22.95
C SER A 418 17.07 -6.80 -21.61
N LEU A 419 15.92 -7.48 -21.58
CA LEU A 419 15.23 -7.84 -20.35
C LEU A 419 16.07 -8.83 -19.53
N SER A 420 16.74 -8.31 -18.50
CA SER A 420 17.67 -9.07 -17.67
C SER A 420 17.01 -9.71 -16.45
N SER A 421 15.91 -9.11 -15.97
CA SER A 421 15.15 -9.61 -14.82
C SER A 421 13.66 -9.33 -14.94
N ILE A 422 12.85 -10.27 -14.48
CA ILE A 422 11.42 -10.13 -14.30
C ILE A 422 11.00 -10.98 -13.09
N VAL A 423 10.17 -10.42 -12.22
CA VAL A 423 9.59 -11.13 -11.08
C VAL A 423 8.14 -11.43 -11.40
N LEU A 424 7.78 -12.71 -11.43
CA LEU A 424 6.40 -13.14 -11.57
C LEU A 424 5.71 -13.06 -10.21
N PRO A 425 4.64 -12.25 -10.05
CA PRO A 425 3.93 -12.15 -8.78
C PRO A 425 3.24 -13.46 -8.38
N SER A 426 3.00 -13.60 -7.09
CA SER A 426 2.39 -14.80 -6.50
C SER A 426 0.95 -15.07 -6.97
N GLY A 427 0.30 -14.11 -7.63
CA GLY A 427 -1.04 -14.23 -8.22
C GLY A 427 -1.07 -14.84 -9.62
N VAL A 428 0.06 -14.96 -10.33
CA VAL A 428 0.08 -15.43 -11.72
C VAL A 428 -0.35 -16.90 -11.80
N THR A 429 -1.44 -17.15 -12.53
CA THR A 429 -2.01 -18.50 -12.75
C THR A 429 -1.73 -19.06 -14.15
N SER A 430 -1.45 -18.18 -15.13
CA SER A 430 -1.22 -18.59 -16.52
C SER A 430 -0.12 -17.77 -17.21
N ILE A 431 0.68 -18.46 -18.00
CA ILE A 431 1.68 -17.90 -18.91
C ILE A 431 1.38 -18.45 -20.30
N GLY A 432 1.20 -17.55 -21.29
CA GLY A 432 0.84 -17.89 -22.65
C GLY A 432 2.00 -18.47 -23.47
N ASP A 433 1.68 -18.81 -24.71
CA ASP A 433 2.60 -19.40 -25.69
C ASP A 433 3.79 -18.47 -25.95
N ARG A 434 5.01 -19.00 -25.79
CA ARG A 434 6.24 -18.26 -26.11
C ARG A 434 6.34 -16.89 -25.42
N ALA A 435 5.77 -16.75 -24.24
CA ALA A 435 5.64 -15.45 -23.54
C ALA A 435 6.97 -14.69 -23.44
N PHE A 436 8.10 -15.39 -23.30
CA PHE A 436 9.44 -14.83 -23.16
C PHE A 436 10.37 -15.24 -24.32
N ILE A 437 9.83 -15.68 -25.48
CA ILE A 437 10.66 -16.08 -26.62
C ILE A 437 11.72 -15.02 -26.94
N GLY A 438 12.99 -15.43 -27.05
CA GLY A 438 14.09 -14.54 -27.43
C GLY A 438 14.43 -13.44 -26.43
N CYS A 439 14.11 -13.61 -25.13
CA CYS A 439 14.64 -12.79 -24.05
C CYS A 439 16.08 -13.23 -23.74
N GLU A 440 17.02 -12.82 -24.60
CA GLU A 440 18.41 -13.31 -24.63
C GLU A 440 19.20 -12.94 -23.35
N SER A 441 18.85 -11.82 -22.68
CA SER A 441 19.53 -11.33 -21.47
C SER A 441 18.90 -11.83 -20.18
N LEU A 442 17.76 -12.52 -20.24
CA LEU A 442 17.06 -12.97 -19.02
C LEU A 442 17.93 -13.96 -18.26
N SER A 443 18.31 -13.61 -17.03
CA SER A 443 19.24 -14.40 -16.22
C SER A 443 18.55 -15.53 -15.45
N SER A 444 17.37 -15.26 -14.89
CA SER A 444 16.61 -16.25 -14.13
C SER A 444 15.12 -15.91 -14.07
N ILE A 445 14.30 -16.94 -13.86
CA ILE A 445 12.88 -16.79 -13.62
C ILE A 445 12.38 -17.84 -12.61
N VAL A 446 11.46 -17.44 -11.72
CA VAL A 446 10.83 -18.32 -10.75
C VAL A 446 9.36 -18.46 -11.07
N LEU A 447 8.90 -19.69 -11.31
CA LEU A 447 7.49 -20.02 -11.54
C LEU A 447 6.76 -20.05 -10.18
N PRO A 448 5.76 -19.17 -9.94
CA PRO A 448 5.12 -19.02 -8.65
C PRO A 448 4.21 -20.22 -8.29
N LYS A 449 3.88 -20.36 -7.01
CA LYS A 449 3.02 -21.44 -6.49
C LYS A 449 1.63 -21.47 -7.15
N SER A 450 1.11 -20.31 -7.51
CA SER A 450 -0.22 -20.14 -8.14
C SER A 450 -0.27 -20.60 -9.60
N LEU A 451 0.87 -20.74 -10.28
CA LEU A 451 0.92 -21.03 -11.70
C LEU A 451 0.38 -22.44 -12.01
N LYS A 452 -0.71 -22.50 -12.79
CA LYS A 452 -1.43 -23.72 -13.17
C LYS A 452 -1.26 -24.06 -14.63
N HIS A 453 -1.09 -23.04 -15.49
CA HIS A 453 -1.07 -23.20 -16.94
C HIS A 453 0.18 -22.56 -17.55
N ILE A 454 0.85 -23.30 -18.41
CA ILE A 454 1.93 -22.82 -19.27
C ILE A 454 1.60 -23.24 -20.72
N GLY A 455 1.64 -22.28 -21.62
CA GLY A 455 1.49 -22.50 -23.05
C GLY A 455 2.68 -23.19 -23.71
N ILE A 456 2.72 -23.15 -25.03
CA ILE A 456 3.78 -23.75 -25.84
C ILE A 456 5.11 -23.06 -25.49
N ASN A 457 6.08 -23.85 -25.07
CA ASN A 457 7.44 -23.44 -24.67
C ASN A 457 7.64 -21.93 -24.51
N PRO A 458 7.40 -21.36 -23.34
CA PRO A 458 7.44 -19.90 -23.15
C PRO A 458 8.84 -19.31 -23.27
N PHE A 459 9.91 -20.12 -23.20
CA PHE A 459 11.29 -19.69 -23.05
C PHE A 459 12.17 -20.01 -24.27
N VAL A 460 11.59 -20.19 -25.47
CA VAL A 460 12.37 -20.45 -26.69
C VAL A 460 13.45 -19.39 -26.88
N GLY A 461 14.70 -19.80 -27.02
CA GLY A 461 15.85 -18.90 -27.25
C GLY A 461 16.27 -18.08 -26.03
N CYS A 462 15.78 -18.42 -24.82
CA CYS A 462 16.27 -17.87 -23.56
C CYS A 462 17.45 -18.69 -23.02
N LYS A 463 18.36 -18.00 -22.29
CA LYS A 463 19.48 -18.64 -21.58
C LYS A 463 19.31 -18.54 -20.06
N CYS A 464 18.09 -18.48 -19.58
CA CYS A 464 17.80 -18.22 -18.18
C CYS A 464 17.86 -19.50 -17.34
N HIS A 465 18.19 -19.31 -16.04
CA HIS A 465 17.99 -20.33 -15.04
C HIS A 465 16.53 -20.32 -14.58
N ILE A 466 15.86 -21.48 -14.68
CA ILE A 466 14.48 -21.62 -14.27
C ILE A 466 14.38 -22.31 -12.91
N LYS A 467 13.49 -21.83 -12.05
CA LYS A 467 13.08 -22.48 -10.80
C LYS A 467 11.56 -22.57 -10.76
N SER A 468 11.03 -23.61 -10.15
CA SER A 468 9.59 -23.76 -9.95
C SER A 468 9.26 -24.03 -8.49
N ILE A 469 8.32 -23.25 -7.96
CA ILE A 469 7.64 -23.54 -6.70
C ILE A 469 6.17 -23.90 -6.93
N SER A 470 5.75 -23.98 -8.21
CA SER A 470 4.44 -24.45 -8.61
C SER A 470 4.32 -25.98 -8.40
N PRO A 471 3.19 -26.49 -7.89
CA PRO A 471 2.95 -27.93 -7.80
C PRO A 471 2.69 -28.58 -9.17
N TYR A 472 2.42 -27.79 -10.21
CA TYR A 472 2.08 -28.27 -11.55
C TYR A 472 3.26 -28.43 -12.48
N PHE A 473 4.44 -27.90 -12.11
CA PHE A 473 5.63 -27.91 -12.95
C PHE A 473 6.88 -28.25 -12.14
N LYS A 474 7.71 -29.10 -12.69
CA LYS A 474 9.02 -29.47 -12.13
C LYS A 474 10.15 -28.99 -13.01
N VAL A 475 11.26 -28.61 -12.39
CA VAL A 475 12.50 -28.26 -13.08
C VAL A 475 13.60 -29.19 -12.58
N LYS A 476 14.29 -29.82 -13.51
CA LYS A 476 15.46 -30.65 -13.26
C LYS A 476 16.51 -30.34 -14.32
N ASP A 477 17.74 -30.10 -13.93
CA ASP A 477 18.90 -29.82 -14.80
C ASP A 477 18.61 -28.69 -15.81
N ASN A 478 17.92 -27.64 -15.34
CA ASN A 478 17.43 -26.51 -16.14
C ASN A 478 16.48 -26.91 -17.31
N VAL A 479 15.76 -28.00 -17.15
CA VAL A 479 14.72 -28.48 -18.08
C VAL A 479 13.37 -28.44 -17.37
N LEU A 480 12.35 -27.86 -18.02
CA LEU A 480 11.00 -27.72 -17.50
C LEU A 480 10.13 -28.90 -17.92
N TYR A 481 9.44 -29.49 -16.94
CA TYR A 481 8.50 -30.60 -17.11
C TYR A 481 7.15 -30.27 -16.48
N ASN A 482 6.13 -31.03 -16.85
CA ASN A 482 4.87 -31.10 -16.06
C ASN A 482 5.10 -31.77 -14.68
N SER A 483 4.07 -31.80 -13.84
CA SER A 483 4.18 -32.22 -12.42
C SER A 483 4.67 -33.66 -12.21
N ASP A 484 4.32 -34.60 -13.09
CA ASP A 484 4.71 -36.01 -13.03
C ASP A 484 5.96 -36.32 -13.86
N MET A 485 6.54 -35.30 -14.54
CA MET A 485 7.68 -35.42 -15.44
C MET A 485 7.44 -36.31 -16.66
N SER A 486 6.19 -36.57 -17.02
CA SER A 486 5.85 -37.32 -18.24
C SER A 486 5.99 -36.50 -19.52
N LYS A 487 5.91 -35.16 -19.42
CA LYS A 487 6.02 -34.25 -20.56
C LYS A 487 7.17 -33.27 -20.36
N LEU A 488 8.12 -33.22 -21.31
CA LEU A 488 9.16 -32.21 -21.39
C LEU A 488 8.60 -30.97 -22.12
N ILE A 489 8.59 -29.81 -21.45
CA ILE A 489 7.97 -28.58 -21.95
C ILE A 489 9.01 -27.64 -22.59
N SER A 490 10.15 -27.44 -21.93
CA SER A 490 11.21 -26.54 -22.39
C SER A 490 12.57 -26.99 -21.92
N TYR A 491 13.52 -27.09 -22.85
CA TYR A 491 14.93 -27.36 -22.60
C TYR A 491 15.70 -26.04 -22.57
N LEU A 492 16.33 -25.73 -21.44
CA LEU A 492 17.11 -24.50 -21.22
C LEU A 492 18.55 -24.82 -20.74
N SER A 493 18.90 -26.09 -20.67
CA SER A 493 20.27 -26.50 -20.33
C SER A 493 21.26 -26.15 -21.43
N GLU A 494 22.50 -25.83 -21.08
CA GLU A 494 23.60 -25.59 -22.01
C GLU A 494 24.42 -26.86 -22.33
N GLU A 495 23.98 -28.00 -21.83
CA GLU A 495 24.61 -29.29 -22.07
C GLU A 495 24.59 -29.64 -23.59
N THR A 496 25.73 -30.15 -24.09
CA THR A 496 25.85 -30.54 -25.50
C THR A 496 25.21 -31.89 -25.79
N ASN A 497 25.08 -32.75 -24.77
CA ASN A 497 24.49 -34.08 -24.88
C ASN A 497 23.40 -34.21 -23.85
N PHE A 498 22.21 -34.56 -24.25
CA PHE A 498 21.08 -34.71 -23.32
C PHE A 498 20.42 -36.09 -23.45
N ILE A 499 20.29 -36.74 -22.32
CA ILE A 499 19.56 -38.00 -22.22
C ILE A 499 18.20 -37.68 -21.59
N VAL A 500 17.14 -37.83 -22.38
CA VAL A 500 15.76 -37.62 -21.87
C VAL A 500 15.44 -38.67 -20.82
N PRO A 501 14.95 -38.28 -19.63
CA PRO A 501 14.64 -39.23 -18.56
C PRO A 501 13.65 -40.33 -19.00
N SER A 502 13.84 -41.54 -18.48
CA SER A 502 13.03 -42.71 -18.88
C SER A 502 11.52 -42.58 -18.59
N GLY A 503 11.12 -41.73 -17.66
CA GLY A 503 9.71 -41.43 -17.37
C GLY A 503 9.02 -40.48 -18.34
N VAL A 504 9.75 -39.85 -19.27
CA VAL A 504 9.18 -38.93 -20.25
C VAL A 504 8.53 -39.72 -21.36
N THR A 505 7.26 -39.46 -21.60
CA THR A 505 6.45 -40.08 -22.66
C THR A 505 6.08 -39.10 -23.76
N SER A 506 6.23 -37.79 -23.51
CA SER A 506 5.88 -36.74 -24.48
C SER A 506 6.92 -35.62 -24.51
N ILE A 507 7.32 -35.21 -25.71
CA ILE A 507 8.14 -34.01 -25.97
C ILE A 507 7.17 -32.90 -26.42
N GLY A 508 7.21 -31.76 -25.74
CA GLY A 508 6.34 -30.62 -26.06
C GLY A 508 6.64 -29.96 -27.39
N VAL A 509 5.68 -29.21 -27.92
CA VAL A 509 5.86 -28.40 -29.12
C VAL A 509 7.00 -27.39 -28.88
N ARG A 510 7.97 -27.34 -29.79
CA ARG A 510 9.17 -26.48 -29.73
C ARG A 510 10.02 -26.68 -28.48
N ALA A 511 9.98 -27.82 -27.83
CA ALA A 511 10.63 -28.04 -26.53
C ALA A 511 12.15 -27.83 -26.58
N PHE A 512 12.80 -28.15 -27.67
CA PHE A 512 14.24 -27.94 -27.92
C PHE A 512 14.53 -26.85 -28.97
N SER A 513 13.54 -26.02 -29.31
CA SER A 513 13.73 -25.00 -30.34
C SER A 513 14.78 -23.96 -29.93
N ASP A 514 15.69 -23.61 -30.81
CA ASP A 514 16.84 -22.70 -30.62
C ASP A 514 17.91 -23.19 -29.60
N CYS A 515 17.96 -24.48 -29.30
CA CYS A 515 18.98 -25.07 -28.43
C CYS A 515 20.28 -25.31 -29.16
N LYS A 516 20.96 -24.24 -29.61
CA LYS A 516 22.15 -24.27 -30.49
C LYS A 516 23.39 -24.99 -29.90
N SER A 517 23.42 -25.17 -28.57
CA SER A 517 24.50 -25.89 -27.89
C SER A 517 24.32 -27.40 -27.94
N LEU A 518 23.11 -27.88 -28.20
CA LEU A 518 22.76 -29.27 -28.13
C LEU A 518 23.21 -30.02 -29.42
N SER A 519 24.11 -30.98 -29.24
CA SER A 519 24.67 -31.77 -30.38
C SER A 519 24.12 -33.19 -30.43
N SER A 520 23.58 -33.70 -29.32
CA SER A 520 23.08 -35.09 -29.24
C SER A 520 21.93 -35.19 -28.26
N ILE A 521 20.88 -35.91 -28.65
CA ILE A 521 19.74 -36.24 -27.79
C ILE A 521 19.49 -37.73 -27.86
N VAL A 522 19.35 -38.37 -26.69
CA VAL A 522 18.94 -39.77 -26.59
C VAL A 522 17.51 -39.80 -26.04
N LEU A 523 16.58 -40.36 -26.82
CA LEU A 523 15.19 -40.56 -26.43
C LEU A 523 15.00 -41.96 -25.83
N PRO A 524 14.31 -42.09 -24.67
CA PRO A 524 13.95 -43.40 -24.14
C PRO A 524 12.85 -44.07 -24.99
N SER A 525 12.76 -45.38 -24.93
CA SER A 525 11.74 -46.16 -25.66
C SER A 525 10.30 -45.84 -25.27
N GLY A 526 10.11 -45.17 -24.11
CA GLY A 526 8.81 -44.72 -23.61
C GLY A 526 8.23 -43.48 -24.27
N VAL A 527 8.99 -42.75 -25.11
CA VAL A 527 8.48 -41.54 -25.79
C VAL A 527 7.51 -41.97 -26.90
N THR A 528 6.24 -41.59 -26.72
CA THR A 528 5.16 -41.92 -27.67
C THR A 528 4.70 -40.72 -28.50
N SER A 529 5.05 -39.50 -28.10
CA SER A 529 4.66 -38.29 -28.82
C SER A 529 5.76 -37.24 -28.84
N ILE A 530 5.94 -36.59 -30.00
CA ILE A 530 6.84 -35.49 -30.23
C ILE A 530 6.04 -34.35 -30.86
N GLY A 531 6.01 -33.20 -30.18
CA GLY A 531 5.25 -32.03 -30.62
C GLY A 531 5.87 -31.35 -31.85
N ASP A 532 5.06 -30.55 -32.52
CA ASP A 532 5.46 -29.84 -33.73
C ASP A 532 6.70 -28.97 -33.51
N SER A 533 7.65 -29.03 -34.45
CA SER A 533 8.88 -28.27 -34.41
C SER A 533 9.70 -28.43 -33.11
N ALA A 534 9.55 -29.57 -32.41
CA ALA A 534 10.23 -29.83 -31.13
C ALA A 534 11.75 -29.58 -31.22
N PHE A 535 12.36 -29.87 -32.34
CA PHE A 535 13.80 -29.74 -32.61
C PHE A 535 14.14 -28.65 -33.67
N PHE A 536 13.33 -27.59 -33.74
CA PHE A 536 13.53 -26.55 -34.73
C PHE A 536 14.75 -25.68 -34.38
N PHE A 537 15.74 -25.57 -35.30
CA PHE A 537 17.02 -24.90 -35.06
C PHE A 537 17.86 -25.48 -33.89
N VAL A 538 17.89 -26.79 -33.76
CA VAL A 538 18.81 -27.52 -32.87
C VAL A 538 20.12 -27.75 -33.57
#